data_bc475688a4a946f60a637dc5ec469055
#
_entry.id   bc475688a4a946f60a637dc5ec469055
#
_cell.length_a   1.000
_cell.length_b   1.000
_cell.length_c   1.000
_cell.angle_alpha   90.00
_cell.angle_beta   90.00
_cell.angle_gamma   90.00
#
_symmetry.space_group_name_H-M   'P 1'
#
loop_
_entity.id
_entity.type
_entity.pdbx_description
1 polymer ?
#
loop_
_entity_poly.entity_id
_entity_poly.type
_entity_poly.pdbx_seq_one_letter_code
_entity_poly.pdbx_strand_id
1 'polypeptide(L)'
;DYIMELLDWNNSAEKQELGIRLAGEVKCINVFLQPGKPYGKNVWGNCAKILSKKTNEELSVYSTELMMWLQDMNWPGAFCIFDRLKLMVDEQNFIPLLQEIG
;
A
#
# COMPACT_ATOMS: atom_id res chain seq x y z
N ASP A 1 0.45 -10.57 -14.47
CA ASP A 1 -0.88 -10.15 -14.06
C ASP A 1 -1.27 -8.86 -14.75
N TYR A 2 -2.44 -8.84 -15.37
CA TYR A 2 -2.90 -7.70 -16.16
C TYR A 2 -2.95 -6.40 -15.35
N ILE A 3 -3.46 -6.47 -14.13
CA ILE A 3 -3.59 -5.28 -13.27
C ILE A 3 -2.20 -4.73 -12.95
N MET A 4 -1.27 -5.58 -12.58
CA MET A 4 0.08 -5.13 -12.24
C MET A 4 0.78 -4.48 -13.42
N GLU A 5 0.53 -4.98 -14.64
CA GLU A 5 1.10 -4.37 -15.83
C GLU A 5 0.57 -2.96 -16.06
N LEU A 6 -0.70 -2.71 -15.73
CA LEU A 6 -1.29 -1.38 -15.85
C LEU A 6 -0.70 -0.39 -14.85
N LEU A 7 -0.20 -0.88 -13.72
CA LEU A 7 0.31 -0.02 -12.65
C LEU A 7 1.73 0.51 -12.90
N ASP A 8 2.38 0.07 -13.97
CA ASP A 8 3.70 0.54 -14.32
C ASP A 8 3.68 2.05 -14.57
N TRP A 9 4.57 2.78 -13.90
CA TRP A 9 4.61 4.24 -13.99
C TRP A 9 4.99 4.76 -15.37
N ASN A 10 5.49 3.89 -16.25
CA ASN A 10 5.77 4.24 -17.63
C ASN A 10 4.53 4.26 -18.52
N ASN A 11 3.41 3.73 -18.02
CA ASN A 11 2.17 3.76 -18.75
C ASN A 11 1.53 5.14 -18.70
N SER A 12 0.56 5.38 -19.60
CA SER A 12 -0.21 6.62 -19.57
C SER A 12 -0.99 6.71 -18.25
N ALA A 13 -1.35 7.94 -17.87
CA ALA A 13 -2.12 8.14 -16.65
C ALA A 13 -3.44 7.36 -16.71
N GLU A 14 -4.05 7.30 -17.89
CA GLU A 14 -5.32 6.57 -18.07
C GLU A 14 -5.18 5.08 -17.76
N LYS A 15 -4.09 4.46 -18.21
CA LYS A 15 -3.84 3.05 -17.94
C LYS A 15 -3.55 2.81 -16.47
N GLN A 16 -2.78 3.70 -15.85
CA GLN A 16 -2.50 3.58 -14.42
C GLN A 16 -3.77 3.71 -13.60
N GLU A 17 -4.65 4.65 -13.93
CA GLU A 17 -5.91 4.82 -13.23
C GLU A 17 -6.83 3.63 -13.42
N LEU A 18 -6.83 3.04 -14.62
CA LEU A 18 -7.61 1.82 -14.86
C LEU A 18 -7.13 0.70 -13.97
N GLY A 19 -5.82 0.53 -13.85
CA GLY A 19 -5.24 -0.50 -12.99
C GLY A 19 -5.64 -0.32 -11.53
N ILE A 20 -5.58 0.92 -11.05
CA ILE A 20 -5.97 1.23 -9.67
C ILE A 20 -7.45 0.93 -9.45
N ARG A 21 -8.29 1.28 -10.40
CA ARG A 21 -9.73 1.04 -10.30
C ARG A 21 -10.03 -0.46 -10.26
N LEU A 22 -9.41 -1.23 -11.16
CA LEU A 22 -9.61 -2.68 -11.20
C LEU A 22 -9.11 -3.32 -9.92
N ALA A 23 -7.99 -2.84 -9.39
CA ALA A 23 -7.43 -3.37 -8.16
C ALA A 23 -8.34 -3.11 -6.96
N GLY A 24 -9.16 -2.06 -7.03
CA GLY A 24 -10.10 -1.75 -5.95
C GLY A 24 -11.10 -2.86 -5.70
N GLU A 25 -11.35 -3.71 -6.69
CA GLU A 25 -12.30 -4.82 -6.57
C GLU A 25 -11.60 -6.13 -6.20
N VAL A 26 -10.27 -6.16 -6.16
CA VAL A 26 -9.51 -7.36 -5.79
C VAL A 26 -9.54 -7.54 -4.29
N LYS A 27 -9.90 -8.73 -3.82
CA LYS A 27 -9.98 -9.03 -2.40
C LYS A 27 -8.65 -9.49 -1.81
N CYS A 28 -7.84 -10.19 -2.59
CA CYS A 28 -6.52 -10.66 -2.15
C CYS A 28 -5.50 -9.56 -2.36
N ILE A 29 -5.30 -8.71 -1.37
CA ILE A 29 -4.46 -7.52 -1.51
C ILE A 29 -2.97 -7.80 -1.34
N ASN A 30 -2.60 -9.00 -0.92
CA ASN A 30 -1.20 -9.34 -0.70
C ASN A 30 -0.35 -9.22 -1.97
N VAL A 31 -0.96 -9.28 -3.15
CA VAL A 31 -0.24 -9.12 -4.41
C VAL A 31 0.31 -7.69 -4.58
N PHE A 32 -0.26 -6.73 -3.88
CA PHE A 32 0.17 -5.33 -3.97
C PHE A 32 1.21 -4.94 -2.93
N LEU A 33 1.54 -5.85 -2.00
CA LEU A 33 2.53 -5.57 -0.97
C LEU A 33 3.93 -5.55 -1.58
N GLN A 34 4.69 -4.52 -1.25
CA GLN A 34 6.04 -4.33 -1.77
C GLN A 34 7.00 -4.05 -0.61
N PRO A 35 8.27 -4.37 -0.75
CA PRO A 35 8.91 -5.00 -1.91
C PRO A 35 8.48 -6.44 -2.11
N GLY A 36 8.13 -6.77 -3.34
CA GLY A 36 7.65 -8.11 -3.70
C GLY A 36 8.08 -8.49 -5.09
N LYS A 37 8.49 -9.72 -5.25
CA LYS A 37 8.89 -10.23 -6.56
C LYS A 37 7.65 -10.73 -7.29
N PRO A 38 7.65 -10.70 -8.62
CA PRO A 38 8.75 -10.31 -9.52
C PRO A 38 8.76 -8.82 -9.91
N TYR A 39 7.95 -8.00 -9.25
CA TYR A 39 7.76 -6.61 -9.66
C TYR A 39 8.81 -5.69 -9.06
N GLY A 40 9.14 -4.63 -9.81
CA GLY A 40 10.11 -3.64 -9.39
C GLY A 40 9.45 -2.36 -8.89
N LYS A 41 10.28 -1.36 -8.60
CA LYS A 41 9.82 -0.09 -8.04
C LYS A 41 8.86 0.66 -8.97
N ASN A 42 8.82 0.32 -10.25
CA ASN A 42 7.96 0.97 -11.23
C ASN A 42 6.47 0.81 -10.92
N VAL A 43 6.08 -0.14 -10.08
CA VAL A 43 4.68 -0.34 -9.69
C VAL A 43 4.40 0.03 -8.23
N TRP A 44 5.44 0.29 -7.43
CA TRP A 44 5.30 0.47 -5.98
C TRP A 44 4.41 1.64 -5.60
N GLY A 45 4.57 2.78 -6.28
CA GLY A 45 3.76 3.96 -5.95
C GLY A 45 2.28 3.71 -6.14
N ASN A 46 1.90 3.06 -7.23
CA ASN A 46 0.51 2.75 -7.50
C ASN A 46 -0.01 1.65 -6.58
N CYS A 47 0.83 0.68 -6.24
CA CYS A 47 0.46 -0.33 -5.25
C CYS A 47 0.13 0.32 -3.91
N ALA A 48 0.93 1.30 -3.49
CA ALA A 48 0.67 2.03 -2.25
C ALA A 48 -0.67 2.76 -2.31
N LYS A 49 -0.98 3.39 -3.44
CA LYS A 49 -2.26 4.07 -3.61
C LYS A 49 -3.43 3.10 -3.47
N ILE A 50 -3.30 1.91 -4.06
CA ILE A 50 -4.34 0.88 -3.97
C ILE A 50 -4.53 0.47 -2.51
N LEU A 51 -3.43 0.15 -1.83
CA LEU A 51 -3.50 -0.31 -0.45
C LEU A 51 -4.07 0.77 0.47
N SER A 52 -3.75 2.04 0.22
CA SER A 52 -4.23 3.13 1.05
C SER A 52 -5.76 3.28 1.02
N LYS A 53 -6.41 2.72 0.01
CA LYS A 53 -7.87 2.77 -0.13
C LYS A 53 -8.57 1.57 0.51
N LYS A 54 -7.80 0.60 1.00
CA LYS A 54 -8.37 -0.58 1.65
C LYS A 54 -8.74 -0.27 3.10
N THR A 55 -9.58 -1.14 3.68
CA THR A 55 -10.03 -0.93 5.05
C THR A 55 -8.91 -1.21 6.05
N ASN A 56 -9.07 -0.68 7.26
CA ASN A 56 -8.13 -0.95 8.33
C ASN A 56 -8.07 -2.44 8.65
N GLU A 57 -9.20 -3.13 8.60
CA GLU A 57 -9.25 -4.55 8.86
C GLU A 57 -8.43 -5.35 7.86
N GLU A 58 -8.54 -5.00 6.58
CA GLU A 58 -7.76 -5.67 5.54
C GLU A 58 -6.26 -5.41 5.72
N LEU A 59 -5.89 -4.17 6.03
CA LEU A 59 -4.49 -3.78 6.14
C LEU A 59 -3.84 -4.32 7.41
N SER A 60 -4.60 -4.47 8.49
CA SER A 60 -4.03 -4.90 9.78
C SER A 60 -3.41 -6.30 9.70
N VAL A 61 -3.94 -7.16 8.85
CA VAL A 61 -3.39 -8.50 8.63
C VAL A 61 -1.97 -8.44 8.07
N TYR A 62 -1.65 -7.37 7.34
CA TYR A 62 -0.37 -7.21 6.66
C TYR A 62 0.48 -6.09 7.25
N SER A 63 0.26 -5.75 8.51
CA SER A 63 0.96 -4.63 9.14
C SER A 63 2.49 -4.77 9.08
N THR A 64 3.01 -5.99 9.28
CA THR A 64 4.45 -6.23 9.21
C THR A 64 4.99 -5.92 7.82
N GLU A 65 4.32 -6.40 6.79
CA GLU A 65 4.73 -6.19 5.40
C GLU A 65 4.66 -4.72 5.03
N LEU A 66 3.63 -4.02 5.50
CA LEU A 66 3.51 -2.58 5.25
C LEU A 66 4.64 -1.83 5.93
N MET A 67 5.02 -2.21 7.13
CA MET A 67 6.12 -1.55 7.83
C MET A 67 7.46 -1.82 7.16
N MET A 68 7.64 -2.96 6.53
CA MET A 68 8.85 -3.22 5.76
C MET A 68 9.04 -2.22 4.62
N TRP A 69 7.95 -1.72 4.08
CA TRP A 69 8.00 -0.69 3.04
C TRP A 69 8.62 0.60 3.56
N LEU A 70 8.53 0.84 4.85
CA LEU A 70 9.03 2.07 5.46
C LEU A 70 10.51 2.02 5.82
N GLN A 71 11.19 0.92 5.54
CA GLN A 71 12.62 0.79 5.83
C GLN A 71 13.44 1.85 5.10
N ASP A 72 12.96 2.29 3.95
CA ASP A 72 13.57 3.37 3.21
C ASP A 72 12.46 4.30 2.72
N MET A 73 12.34 5.46 3.34
CA MET A 73 11.28 6.41 3.01
C MET A 73 11.45 7.02 1.62
N ASN A 74 12.58 6.79 0.97
CA ASN A 74 12.79 7.20 -0.42
C ASN A 74 12.17 6.22 -1.42
N TRP A 75 11.77 5.04 -0.96
CA TRP A 75 11.11 4.08 -1.84
C TRP A 75 9.77 4.61 -2.32
N PRO A 76 9.41 4.33 -3.61
CA PRO A 76 8.12 4.77 -4.12
C PRO A 76 6.96 4.27 -3.24
N GLY A 77 6.06 5.17 -2.89
CA GLY A 77 4.89 4.83 -2.10
C GLY A 77 5.10 4.78 -0.60
N ALA A 78 6.35 4.89 -0.11
CA ALA A 78 6.62 4.78 1.32
C ALA A 78 5.85 5.83 2.12
N PHE A 79 5.85 7.09 1.69
CA PHE A 79 5.09 8.13 2.39
C PHE A 79 3.59 7.87 2.34
N CYS A 80 3.08 7.34 1.25
CA CYS A 80 1.67 7.00 1.13
C CYS A 80 1.28 5.93 2.16
N ILE A 81 2.10 4.90 2.30
CA ILE A 81 1.88 3.85 3.27
C ILE A 81 2.00 4.40 4.70
N PHE A 82 3.00 5.24 4.93
CA PHE A 82 3.19 5.86 6.25
C PHE A 82 1.95 6.64 6.68
N ASP A 83 1.45 7.51 5.79
CA ASP A 83 0.26 8.30 6.09
C ASP A 83 -0.94 7.40 6.35
N ARG A 84 -1.09 6.33 5.59
CA ARG A 84 -2.21 5.40 5.77
C ARG A 84 -2.12 4.69 7.11
N LEU A 85 -0.93 4.29 7.53
CA LEU A 85 -0.73 3.64 8.83
C LEU A 85 -1.03 4.59 9.98
N LYS A 86 -0.68 5.88 9.82
CA LYS A 86 -1.02 6.89 10.81
C LYS A 86 -2.54 7.01 10.99
N LEU A 87 -3.28 6.98 9.89
CA LEU A 87 -4.74 7.00 9.96
C LEU A 87 -5.29 5.79 10.69
N MET A 88 -4.69 4.62 10.48
CA MET A 88 -5.10 3.41 11.19
C MET A 88 -4.94 3.56 12.70
N VAL A 89 -3.82 4.12 13.13
CA VAL A 89 -3.56 4.35 14.56
C VAL A 89 -4.63 5.27 15.14
N ASP A 90 -4.93 6.37 14.45
CA ASP A 90 -5.91 7.33 14.92
C ASP A 90 -7.32 6.75 14.95
N GLU A 91 -7.72 6.06 13.87
CA GLU A 91 -9.07 5.53 13.75
C GLU A 91 -9.34 4.33 14.65
N GLN A 92 -8.30 3.52 14.89
CA GLN A 92 -8.44 2.30 15.70
C GLN A 92 -8.17 2.53 17.18
N ASN A 93 -7.92 3.77 17.57
CA ASN A 93 -7.61 4.11 18.96
C ASN A 93 -6.42 3.34 19.50
N PHE A 94 -5.38 3.20 18.69
CA PHE A 94 -4.14 2.56 19.12
C PHE A 94 -3.31 3.45 20.04
N ILE A 95 -3.69 4.72 20.17
CA ILE A 95 -2.95 5.69 20.97
C ILE A 95 -2.69 5.21 22.39
N PRO A 96 -3.67 4.63 23.10
CA PRO A 96 -3.39 4.13 24.44
C PRO A 96 -2.30 3.07 24.49
N LEU A 97 -2.30 2.17 23.52
CA LEU A 97 -1.25 1.13 23.44
C LEU A 97 0.10 1.73 23.14
N LEU A 98 0.15 2.72 22.24
CA LEU A 98 1.39 3.39 21.90
C LEU A 98 1.95 4.16 23.09
N GLN A 99 1.08 4.76 23.88
CA GLN A 99 1.50 5.49 25.07
C GLN A 99 2.07 4.55 26.14
N GLU A 100 1.51 3.36 26.27
CA GLU A 100 2.01 2.35 27.20
C GLU A 100 3.37 1.82 26.79
N ILE A 101 3.59 1.68 25.48
CA ILE A 101 4.84 1.18 24.92
C ILE A 101 5.91 2.27 24.96
N GLY A 102 5.51 3.46 24.63
CA GLY A 102 6.42 4.58 24.53
C GLY A 102 6.72 5.23 25.85
#